data_fb0326fa3fbe196c4ca0c896854ec269
#
_entry.id   fb0326fa3fbe196c4ca0c896854ec269
#
_cell.length_a   1.000
_cell.length_b   1.000
_cell.length_c   1.000
_cell.angle_alpha   90.00
_cell.angle_beta   90.00
_cell.angle_gamma   90.00
#
_symmetry.space_group_name_H-M   'P 1'
#
loop_
_entity.id
_entity.type
_entity.pdbx_description
1 polymer ?
#
loop_
_entity_poly.entity_id
_entity_poly.type
_entity_poly.pdbx_seq_one_letter_code
_entity_poly.pdbx_strand_id
1 'polypeptide(L)'
;MKAVILAGGYGTRISEESQFKPKPMIEIGGMPILWHIMKLYTHYGVNEFIICAGYKQHVIKEWFADYFLHTSDITFDFTQDDKIIVHNKRAEKWKVTVVDTGLDTMTGGRLKRISNFIGDKPFFMTYGDGVSDVDINALLNFHKKHGKLATMSAVKPENRFGVLDLTENNEVRAFREKSDIDSGWINAGFMVLEPKVLDYIKDDTVMFEREPMEQLAREGQLMCCKHNGFWQCMDTLRDKERLEKLWNDCTAPWKVWSE
;
A
#
# COMPACT_ATOMS: atom_id res chain seq x y z
N MET A 1 -12.04 9.62 -7.26
CA MET A 1 -11.57 9.46 -5.86
C MET A 1 -10.05 9.40 -5.85
N LYS A 2 -9.45 9.79 -4.74
CA LYS A 2 -7.98 9.77 -4.56
C LYS A 2 -7.56 8.53 -3.78
N ALA A 3 -6.35 8.02 -4.06
CA ALA A 3 -5.71 7.01 -3.23
C ALA A 3 -4.51 7.62 -2.50
N VAL A 4 -4.49 7.49 -1.19
CA VAL A 4 -3.39 7.88 -0.32
C VAL A 4 -2.52 6.66 -0.07
N ILE A 5 -1.21 6.78 -0.30
CA ILE A 5 -0.25 5.71 -0.10
C ILE A 5 0.77 6.13 0.96
N LEU A 6 0.84 5.39 2.08
CA LEU A 6 1.81 5.63 3.14
C LEU A 6 3.17 5.05 2.75
N ALA A 7 4.13 5.91 2.48
CA ALA A 7 5.44 5.59 1.89
C ALA A 7 6.63 6.20 2.66
N GLY A 8 6.43 6.64 3.91
CA GLY A 8 7.44 7.42 4.63
C GLY A 8 8.28 6.68 5.67
N GLY A 9 8.04 5.38 5.86
CA GLY A 9 8.75 4.57 6.87
C GLY A 9 10.19 4.21 6.48
N TYR A 10 11.01 3.85 7.47
CA TYR A 10 12.44 3.49 7.30
C TYR A 10 12.68 2.14 6.60
N GLY A 11 11.72 1.21 6.64
CA GLY A 11 11.88 -0.12 6.04
C GLY A 11 12.92 -1.03 6.71
N THR A 12 13.13 -0.89 8.00
CA THR A 12 14.23 -1.54 8.75
C THR A 12 14.25 -3.07 8.71
N ARG A 13 13.09 -3.71 8.45
CA ARG A 13 12.95 -5.17 8.34
C ARG A 13 13.49 -5.76 7.03
N ILE A 14 13.76 -4.92 6.04
CA ILE A 14 14.35 -5.26 4.73
C ILE A 14 15.56 -4.34 4.49
N SER A 15 16.48 -4.31 5.43
CA SER A 15 17.62 -3.38 5.48
C SER A 15 18.55 -3.52 4.28
N GLU A 16 18.71 -4.72 3.73
CA GLU A 16 19.55 -5.01 2.56
C GLU A 16 19.18 -4.15 1.35
N GLU A 17 17.90 -3.84 1.19
CA GLU A 17 17.37 -3.02 0.09
C GLU A 17 17.11 -1.57 0.56
N SER A 18 16.54 -1.39 1.76
CA SER A 18 16.09 -0.08 2.23
C SER A 18 17.22 0.88 2.58
N GLN A 19 18.46 0.39 2.74
CA GLN A 19 19.63 1.26 2.86
C GLN A 19 19.92 2.08 1.57
N PHE A 20 19.42 1.67 0.43
CA PHE A 20 19.65 2.35 -0.85
C PHE A 20 18.41 3.15 -1.29
N LYS A 21 17.20 2.61 -1.15
CA LYS A 21 15.96 3.20 -1.60
C LYS A 21 14.84 2.96 -0.57
N PRO A 22 13.81 3.85 -0.46
CA PRO A 22 12.71 3.62 0.47
C PRO A 22 11.94 2.37 0.05
N LYS A 23 11.37 1.65 1.02
CA LYS A 23 10.68 0.36 0.79
C LYS A 23 9.68 0.35 -0.37
N PRO A 24 8.85 1.39 -0.59
CA PRO A 24 7.94 1.45 -1.73
C PRO A 24 8.62 1.49 -3.10
N MET A 25 9.92 1.79 -3.15
CA MET A 25 10.74 1.83 -4.38
C MET A 25 11.56 0.56 -4.60
N ILE A 26 11.40 -0.46 -3.77
CA ILE A 26 11.98 -1.79 -4.01
C ILE A 26 11.22 -2.44 -5.17
N GLU A 27 11.96 -2.97 -6.12
CA GLU A 27 11.42 -3.45 -7.39
C GLU A 27 10.97 -4.90 -7.33
N ILE A 28 9.89 -5.17 -8.06
CA ILE A 28 9.36 -6.48 -8.40
C ILE A 28 9.19 -6.48 -9.92
N GLY A 29 9.86 -7.39 -10.63
CA GLY A 29 9.82 -7.43 -12.09
C GLY A 29 10.32 -6.14 -12.74
N GLY A 30 11.32 -5.49 -12.16
CA GLY A 30 11.91 -4.24 -12.67
C GLY A 30 11.07 -2.97 -12.42
N MET A 31 9.93 -3.06 -11.69
CA MET A 31 9.10 -1.92 -11.34
C MET A 31 8.93 -1.82 -9.83
N PRO A 32 8.96 -0.58 -9.24
CA PRO A 32 8.74 -0.40 -7.80
C PRO A 32 7.44 -1.03 -7.33
N ILE A 33 7.40 -1.60 -6.12
CA ILE A 33 6.14 -2.12 -5.55
C ILE A 33 5.06 -1.05 -5.48
N LEU A 34 5.44 0.22 -5.29
CA LEU A 34 4.56 1.39 -5.38
C LEU A 34 3.83 1.44 -6.72
N TRP A 35 4.52 1.16 -7.84
CA TRP A 35 3.90 1.13 -9.18
C TRP A 35 2.86 0.01 -9.28
N HIS A 36 3.14 -1.18 -8.76
CA HIS A 36 2.18 -2.30 -8.75
C HIS A 36 0.91 -1.94 -7.97
N ILE A 37 1.05 -1.29 -6.82
CA ILE A 37 -0.08 -0.79 -6.02
C ILE A 37 -0.89 0.22 -6.83
N MET A 38 -0.24 1.19 -7.47
CA MET A 38 -0.90 2.20 -8.28
C MET A 38 -1.61 1.59 -9.50
N LYS A 39 -1.03 0.57 -10.15
CA LYS A 39 -1.65 -0.18 -11.26
C LYS A 39 -2.92 -0.89 -10.82
N LEU A 40 -2.93 -1.51 -9.63
CA LEU A 40 -4.14 -2.10 -9.06
C LEU A 40 -5.26 -1.06 -8.96
N TYR A 41 -4.99 0.09 -8.34
CA TYR A 41 -5.98 1.16 -8.21
C TYR A 41 -6.44 1.71 -9.57
N THR A 42 -5.51 1.85 -10.51
CA THR A 42 -5.79 2.33 -11.87
C THR A 42 -6.72 1.40 -12.63
N HIS A 43 -6.57 0.08 -12.46
CA HIS A 43 -7.47 -0.92 -13.04
C HIS A 43 -8.94 -0.66 -12.64
N TYR A 44 -9.16 -0.15 -11.43
CA TYR A 44 -10.49 0.22 -10.92
C TYR A 44 -10.84 1.70 -11.13
N GLY A 45 -10.11 2.42 -11.99
CA GLY A 45 -10.41 3.80 -12.40
C GLY A 45 -9.91 4.88 -11.43
N VAL A 46 -9.02 4.55 -10.48
CA VAL A 46 -8.40 5.54 -9.58
C VAL A 46 -7.05 5.96 -10.16
N ASN A 47 -6.96 7.23 -10.60
CA ASN A 47 -5.77 7.78 -11.26
C ASN A 47 -5.18 9.01 -10.54
N GLU A 48 -5.68 9.36 -9.36
CA GLU A 48 -5.16 10.46 -8.55
C GLU A 48 -4.60 9.90 -7.23
N PHE A 49 -3.29 10.11 -7.03
CA PHE A 49 -2.54 9.54 -5.92
C PHE A 49 -1.89 10.62 -5.07
N ILE A 50 -1.93 10.44 -3.74
CA ILE A 50 -1.20 11.23 -2.78
C ILE A 50 -0.24 10.29 -2.05
N ILE A 51 1.06 10.51 -2.20
CA ILE A 51 2.10 9.68 -1.61
C ILE A 51 2.65 10.41 -0.39
N CYS A 52 2.43 9.85 0.79
CA CYS A 52 2.98 10.35 2.05
C CYS A 52 4.43 9.88 2.19
N ALA A 53 5.36 10.68 1.69
CA ALA A 53 6.79 10.38 1.70
C ALA A 53 7.47 10.85 3.00
N GLY A 54 8.63 10.29 3.29
CA GLY A 54 9.48 10.64 4.43
C GLY A 54 10.91 10.18 4.18
N TYR A 55 11.28 8.99 4.68
CA TYR A 55 12.62 8.45 4.46
C TYR A 55 12.94 8.34 2.97
N LYS A 56 14.10 8.90 2.56
CA LYS A 56 14.58 8.94 1.17
C LYS A 56 13.53 9.38 0.15
N GLN A 57 12.69 10.33 0.50
CA GLN A 57 11.62 10.84 -0.35
C GLN A 57 12.09 11.34 -1.73
N HIS A 58 13.35 11.77 -1.86
CA HIS A 58 13.92 12.22 -3.13
C HIS A 58 13.89 11.11 -4.18
N VAL A 59 14.15 9.85 -3.81
CA VAL A 59 14.11 8.70 -4.73
C VAL A 59 12.72 8.53 -5.35
N ILE A 60 11.65 8.73 -4.55
CA ILE A 60 10.28 8.67 -5.06
C ILE A 60 10.02 9.83 -6.04
N LYS A 61 10.47 11.04 -5.69
CA LYS A 61 10.27 12.24 -6.51
C LYS A 61 11.04 12.14 -7.83
N GLU A 62 12.29 11.71 -7.80
CA GLU A 62 13.14 11.49 -8.98
C GLU A 62 12.50 10.46 -9.91
N TRP A 63 12.04 9.33 -9.38
CA TRP A 63 11.38 8.31 -10.18
C TRP A 63 10.17 8.84 -10.95
N PHE A 64 9.31 9.66 -10.30
CA PHE A 64 8.16 10.26 -10.99
C PHE A 64 8.56 11.38 -11.95
N ALA A 65 9.62 12.14 -11.66
CA ALA A 65 10.11 13.18 -12.54
C ALA A 65 10.58 12.60 -13.89
N ASP A 66 11.21 11.43 -13.83
CA ASP A 66 11.79 10.75 -15.00
C ASP A 66 10.89 9.63 -15.57
N TYR A 67 9.73 9.38 -14.97
CA TYR A 67 8.85 8.26 -15.30
C TYR A 67 8.51 8.18 -16.79
N PHE A 68 8.18 9.33 -17.41
CA PHE A 68 7.86 9.37 -18.84
C PHE A 68 9.07 9.07 -19.73
N LEU A 69 10.29 9.37 -19.27
CA LEU A 69 11.53 9.05 -20.00
C LEU A 69 11.75 7.53 -20.05
N HIS A 70 11.45 6.83 -18.96
CA HIS A 70 11.67 5.38 -18.85
C HIS A 70 10.59 4.54 -19.54
N THR A 71 9.42 5.13 -19.76
CA THR A 71 8.25 4.41 -20.31
C THR A 71 7.96 4.77 -21.77
N SER A 72 8.71 5.67 -22.41
CA SER A 72 8.47 6.16 -23.76
C SER A 72 9.71 5.99 -24.64
N ASP A 73 9.50 5.96 -25.96
CA ASP A 73 10.59 6.07 -26.93
C ASP A 73 11.00 7.55 -27.02
N ILE A 74 12.31 7.85 -26.93
CA ILE A 74 12.82 9.21 -26.82
C ILE A 74 13.96 9.47 -27.77
N THR A 75 13.94 10.63 -28.42
CA THR A 75 15.09 11.21 -29.11
C THR A 75 15.65 12.35 -28.27
N PHE A 76 16.92 12.27 -27.94
CA PHE A 76 17.71 13.37 -27.40
C PHE A 76 18.47 14.03 -28.54
N ASP A 77 18.14 15.26 -28.89
CA ASP A 77 18.79 15.99 -29.96
C ASP A 77 19.72 17.05 -29.39
N PHE A 78 20.97 16.68 -29.25
CA PHE A 78 22.05 17.59 -28.79
C PHE A 78 22.57 18.54 -29.88
N THR A 79 21.99 18.50 -31.09
CA THR A 79 22.34 19.44 -32.19
C THR A 79 21.46 20.67 -32.18
N GLN A 80 20.35 20.66 -31.43
CA GLN A 80 19.36 21.73 -31.35
C GLN A 80 18.94 22.01 -29.90
N ASP A 81 19.77 22.73 -29.14
CA ASP A 81 19.48 23.24 -27.78
C ASP A 81 18.94 22.16 -26.82
N ASP A 82 19.53 20.95 -26.81
CA ASP A 82 19.19 19.82 -25.93
C ASP A 82 17.69 19.44 -25.96
N LYS A 83 17.11 19.43 -27.15
CA LYS A 83 15.70 19.13 -27.35
C LYS A 83 15.37 17.68 -27.07
N ILE A 84 14.37 17.45 -26.22
CA ILE A 84 13.80 16.12 -25.95
C ILE A 84 12.52 15.95 -26.77
N ILE A 85 12.48 14.90 -27.60
CA ILE A 85 11.29 14.54 -28.39
C ILE A 85 10.78 13.21 -27.87
N VAL A 86 9.56 13.20 -27.33
CA VAL A 86 8.91 11.99 -26.78
C VAL A 86 8.02 11.38 -27.85
N HIS A 87 8.33 10.13 -28.23
CA HIS A 87 7.54 9.32 -29.13
C HIS A 87 6.76 8.27 -28.31
N ASN A 88 5.58 7.82 -28.78
CA ASN A 88 4.84 6.69 -28.20
C ASN A 88 4.72 6.76 -26.67
N LYS A 89 4.07 7.81 -26.15
CA LYS A 89 3.84 7.96 -24.71
C LYS A 89 3.08 6.75 -24.15
N ARG A 90 3.77 5.94 -23.33
CA ARG A 90 3.22 4.76 -22.66
C ARG A 90 2.99 4.98 -21.16
N ALA A 91 3.39 6.15 -20.65
CA ALA A 91 3.17 6.51 -19.24
C ALA A 91 1.67 6.53 -18.92
N GLU A 92 1.31 5.99 -17.79
CA GLU A 92 -0.06 6.03 -17.26
C GLU A 92 -0.52 7.47 -17.05
N LYS A 93 -1.82 7.69 -17.22
CA LYS A 93 -2.44 9.01 -17.03
C LYS A 93 -2.68 9.30 -15.54
N TRP A 94 -1.63 9.26 -14.75
CA TRP A 94 -1.69 9.52 -13.32
C TRP A 94 -1.53 11.00 -12.98
N LYS A 95 -2.23 11.43 -11.94
CA LYS A 95 -1.94 12.65 -11.21
C LYS A 95 -1.36 12.28 -9.85
N VAL A 96 -0.08 12.54 -9.64
CA VAL A 96 0.65 12.14 -8.44
C VAL A 96 1.12 13.37 -7.68
N THR A 97 0.79 13.39 -6.38
CA THR A 97 1.29 14.38 -5.44
C THR A 97 2.16 13.67 -4.41
N VAL A 98 3.46 13.96 -4.38
CA VAL A 98 4.39 13.43 -3.38
C VAL A 98 4.57 14.49 -2.30
N VAL A 99 4.07 14.20 -1.09
CA VAL A 99 4.10 15.12 0.04
C VAL A 99 5.19 14.70 1.02
N ASP A 100 6.06 15.63 1.39
CA ASP A 100 6.95 15.46 2.53
C ASP A 100 6.13 15.48 3.82
N THR A 101 5.94 14.32 4.40
CA THR A 101 5.19 14.17 5.66
C THR A 101 6.09 14.05 6.89
N GLY A 102 7.39 14.33 6.72
CA GLY A 102 8.38 14.27 7.79
C GLY A 102 9.00 12.87 7.98
N LEU A 103 10.18 12.84 8.59
CA LEU A 103 10.95 11.61 8.76
C LEU A 103 10.37 10.75 9.90
N ASP A 104 10.15 11.35 11.07
CA ASP A 104 9.75 10.67 12.30
C ASP A 104 8.24 10.70 12.55
N THR A 105 7.46 11.16 11.58
CA THR A 105 6.01 11.24 11.66
C THR A 105 5.40 9.83 11.57
N MET A 106 4.48 9.50 12.47
CA MET A 106 3.75 8.25 12.48
C MET A 106 2.62 8.23 11.43
N THR A 107 2.03 7.07 11.20
CA THR A 107 1.04 6.83 10.13
C THR A 107 -0.16 7.77 10.21
N GLY A 108 -0.71 8.03 11.39
CA GLY A 108 -1.76 9.01 11.62
C GLY A 108 -1.30 10.43 11.31
N GLY A 109 -0.14 10.83 11.86
CA GLY A 109 0.42 12.15 11.59
C GLY A 109 0.61 12.42 10.10
N ARG A 110 1.05 11.42 9.30
CA ARG A 110 1.17 11.56 7.84
C ARG A 110 -0.18 11.83 7.19
N LEU A 111 -1.24 11.13 7.60
CA LEU A 111 -2.60 11.39 7.13
C LEU A 111 -3.07 12.80 7.51
N LYS A 112 -2.77 13.26 8.73
CA LYS A 112 -3.12 14.61 9.19
C LYS A 112 -2.45 15.69 8.34
N ARG A 113 -1.16 15.53 8.01
CA ARG A 113 -0.38 16.48 7.23
C ARG A 113 -0.83 16.63 5.78
N ILE A 114 -1.53 15.64 5.23
CA ILE A 114 -2.06 15.69 3.86
C ILE A 114 -3.53 16.12 3.79
N SER A 115 -4.15 16.55 4.88
CA SER A 115 -5.56 16.92 4.94
C SER A 115 -5.98 17.90 3.83
N ASN A 116 -5.15 18.90 3.54
CA ASN A 116 -5.41 19.89 2.48
C ASN A 116 -5.42 19.29 1.06
N PHE A 117 -4.83 18.12 0.85
CA PHE A 117 -4.80 17.43 -0.43
C PHE A 117 -5.95 16.44 -0.61
N ILE A 118 -6.54 15.97 0.48
CA ILE A 118 -7.63 14.97 0.47
C ILE A 118 -8.93 15.60 -0.04
N GLY A 119 -9.34 16.75 0.53
CA GLY A 119 -10.63 17.39 0.27
C GLY A 119 -11.75 16.79 1.12
N ASP A 120 -12.99 16.94 0.64
CA ASP A 120 -14.24 16.65 1.37
C ASP A 120 -14.91 15.31 1.00
N LYS A 121 -14.29 14.54 0.10
CA LYS A 121 -14.83 13.25 -0.38
C LYS A 121 -14.10 12.08 0.22
N PRO A 122 -14.77 10.91 0.34
CA PRO A 122 -14.10 9.67 0.73
C PRO A 122 -12.86 9.41 -0.13
N PHE A 123 -11.85 8.82 0.48
CA PHE A 123 -10.60 8.50 -0.18
C PHE A 123 -10.14 7.07 0.16
N PHE A 124 -9.35 6.49 -0.70
CA PHE A 124 -8.67 5.24 -0.41
C PHE A 124 -7.38 5.50 0.37
N MET A 125 -7.02 4.60 1.26
CA MET A 125 -5.73 4.59 1.92
C MET A 125 -5.14 3.18 1.86
N THR A 126 -3.83 3.11 1.60
CA THR A 126 -3.07 1.85 1.66
C THR A 126 -1.63 2.10 2.10
N TYR A 127 -0.95 1.02 2.48
CA TYR A 127 0.49 1.04 2.73
C TYR A 127 1.26 0.85 1.43
N GLY A 128 2.49 1.41 1.37
CA GLY A 128 3.34 1.38 0.17
C GLY A 128 4.16 0.11 0.00
N ASP A 129 3.80 -1.00 0.65
CA ASP A 129 4.60 -2.21 0.73
C ASP A 129 3.82 -3.53 0.59
N GLY A 130 2.53 -3.46 0.28
CA GLY A 130 1.67 -4.63 0.13
C GLY A 130 0.90 -4.64 -1.18
N VAL A 131 0.84 -5.81 -1.81
CA VAL A 131 0.06 -6.07 -3.03
C VAL A 131 -1.06 -7.08 -2.77
N SER A 132 -2.16 -6.96 -3.51
CA SER A 132 -3.35 -7.80 -3.36
C SER A 132 -4.16 -7.79 -4.66
N ASP A 133 -5.02 -8.79 -4.84
CA ASP A 133 -6.05 -8.82 -5.88
C ASP A 133 -7.42 -8.31 -5.37
N VAL A 134 -7.41 -7.51 -4.31
CA VAL A 134 -8.63 -6.93 -3.72
C VAL A 134 -9.42 -6.09 -4.74
N ASP A 135 -10.71 -6.35 -4.83
CA ASP A 135 -11.63 -5.55 -5.66
C ASP A 135 -11.91 -4.19 -4.97
N ILE A 136 -11.27 -3.14 -5.48
CA ILE A 136 -11.37 -1.77 -4.96
C ILE A 136 -12.80 -1.22 -5.13
N ASN A 137 -13.51 -1.59 -6.20
CA ASN A 137 -14.90 -1.19 -6.40
C ASN A 137 -15.85 -1.88 -5.42
N ALA A 138 -15.65 -3.17 -5.17
CA ALA A 138 -16.42 -3.90 -4.17
C ALA A 138 -16.20 -3.32 -2.76
N LEU A 139 -14.95 -2.98 -2.41
CA LEU A 139 -14.59 -2.33 -1.14
C LEU A 139 -15.29 -0.97 -1.00
N LEU A 140 -15.28 -0.14 -2.06
CA LEU A 140 -15.97 1.15 -2.07
C LEU A 140 -17.49 1.01 -1.95
N ASN A 141 -18.07 0.05 -2.67
CA ASN A 141 -19.51 -0.19 -2.62
C ASN A 141 -19.95 -0.67 -1.23
N PHE A 142 -19.15 -1.53 -0.59
CA PHE A 142 -19.38 -1.94 0.79
C PHE A 142 -19.34 -0.74 1.74
N HIS A 143 -18.33 0.14 1.60
CA HIS A 143 -18.21 1.37 2.39
C HIS A 143 -19.44 2.27 2.25
N LYS A 144 -19.86 2.55 1.02
CA LYS A 144 -21.05 3.39 0.74
C LYS A 144 -22.33 2.81 1.33
N LYS A 145 -22.46 1.46 1.32
CA LYS A 145 -23.67 0.77 1.81
C LYS A 145 -23.87 0.91 3.32
N HIS A 146 -22.81 0.86 4.10
CA HIS A 146 -22.93 0.94 5.57
C HIS A 146 -22.87 2.38 6.09
N GLY A 147 -22.30 3.35 5.33
CA GLY A 147 -22.28 4.76 5.67
C GLY A 147 -21.49 5.12 6.94
N LYS A 148 -20.53 4.28 7.36
CA LYS A 148 -19.63 4.54 8.49
C LYS A 148 -18.38 5.26 8.05
N LEU A 149 -17.57 5.76 9.00
CA LEU A 149 -16.39 6.59 8.70
C LEU A 149 -15.22 5.82 8.08
N ALA A 150 -15.07 4.55 8.40
CA ALA A 150 -13.93 3.76 7.93
C ALA A 150 -14.34 2.34 7.54
N THR A 151 -13.74 1.86 6.45
CA THR A 151 -13.75 0.45 6.03
C THR A 151 -12.33 -0.02 5.84
N MET A 152 -11.97 -1.15 6.42
CA MET A 152 -10.70 -1.83 6.15
C MET A 152 -10.94 -3.17 5.47
N SER A 153 -10.04 -3.56 4.57
CA SER A 153 -9.96 -4.93 4.12
C SER A 153 -9.24 -5.79 5.17
N ALA A 154 -9.70 -7.00 5.36
CA ALA A 154 -9.05 -7.97 6.23
C ALA A 154 -8.79 -9.26 5.49
N VAL A 155 -7.66 -9.89 5.76
CA VAL A 155 -7.24 -11.18 5.21
C VAL A 155 -6.93 -12.16 6.33
N LYS A 156 -6.98 -13.43 6.01
CA LYS A 156 -6.36 -14.46 6.85
C LYS A 156 -4.93 -14.66 6.35
N PRO A 157 -3.90 -14.35 7.15
CA PRO A 157 -2.53 -14.60 6.73
C PRO A 157 -2.30 -16.10 6.56
N GLU A 158 -1.50 -16.48 5.55
CA GLU A 158 -1.00 -17.85 5.48
C GLU A 158 -0.23 -18.15 6.78
N ASN A 159 -0.65 -19.19 7.51
CA ASN A 159 0.04 -19.63 8.70
C ASN A 159 1.45 -20.09 8.34
N ARG A 160 2.47 -19.39 8.88
CA ARG A 160 3.89 -19.72 8.63
C ARG A 160 4.43 -20.76 9.61
N PHE A 161 3.68 -21.08 10.66
CA PHE A 161 4.14 -21.89 11.77
C PHE A 161 3.08 -22.93 12.17
N GLY A 162 3.52 -24.07 12.68
CA GLY A 162 2.66 -25.05 13.31
C GLY A 162 2.06 -24.52 14.61
N VAL A 163 0.83 -24.91 14.92
CA VAL A 163 0.11 -24.56 16.14
C VAL A 163 0.28 -25.69 17.14
N LEU A 164 0.68 -25.32 18.37
CA LEU A 164 0.79 -26.25 19.51
C LEU A 164 -0.47 -26.12 20.38
N ASP A 165 -1.15 -27.23 20.61
CA ASP A 165 -2.15 -27.34 21.66
C ASP A 165 -1.45 -27.82 22.93
N LEU A 166 -1.40 -26.95 23.96
CA LEU A 166 -0.67 -27.20 25.19
C LEU A 166 -1.63 -27.49 26.35
N THR A 167 -1.23 -28.42 27.22
CA THR A 167 -1.88 -28.57 28.51
C THR A 167 -1.44 -27.48 29.47
N GLU A 168 -2.11 -27.35 30.64
CA GLU A 168 -1.73 -26.44 31.71
C GLU A 168 -0.32 -26.72 32.25
N ASN A 169 0.20 -27.94 32.08
CA ASN A 169 1.55 -28.39 32.48
C ASN A 169 2.59 -28.26 31.36
N ASN A 170 2.29 -27.51 30.25
CA ASN A 170 3.15 -27.32 29.08
C ASN A 170 3.44 -28.60 28.27
N GLU A 171 2.66 -29.68 28.45
CA GLU A 171 2.75 -30.83 27.56
C GLU A 171 2.07 -30.52 26.22
N VAL A 172 2.69 -30.94 25.10
CA VAL A 172 2.13 -30.79 23.77
C VAL A 172 1.04 -31.85 23.59
N ARG A 173 -0.24 -31.44 23.66
CA ARG A 173 -1.39 -32.32 23.45
C ARG A 173 -1.58 -32.63 21.97
N ALA A 174 -1.36 -31.65 21.10
CA ALA A 174 -1.38 -31.79 19.66
C ALA A 174 -0.42 -30.81 19.00
N PHE A 175 0.26 -31.26 17.95
CA PHE A 175 0.96 -30.43 17.00
C PHE A 175 0.19 -30.45 15.70
N ARG A 176 -0.28 -29.29 15.25
CA ARG A 176 -0.96 -29.16 13.97
C ARG A 176 -0.12 -28.29 13.06
N GLU A 177 0.37 -28.83 11.97
CA GLU A 177 0.99 -28.03 10.93
C GLU A 177 -0.11 -27.38 10.13
N LYS A 178 -0.10 -26.03 10.12
CA LYS A 178 -0.95 -25.18 9.27
C LYS A 178 -2.45 -25.51 9.29
N SER A 179 -3.22 -24.91 10.18
CA SER A 179 -4.68 -24.86 10.02
C SER A 179 -5.14 -23.42 9.80
N ASP A 180 -5.91 -23.18 8.73
CA ASP A 180 -6.52 -21.89 8.42
C ASP A 180 -7.57 -21.45 9.47
N ILE A 181 -7.91 -22.34 10.40
CA ILE A 181 -8.95 -22.12 11.41
C ILE A 181 -8.46 -21.26 12.57
N ASP A 182 -7.17 -21.28 12.88
CA ASP A 182 -6.60 -20.65 14.07
C ASP A 182 -6.05 -19.23 13.81
N SER A 183 -5.95 -18.79 12.53
CA SER A 183 -5.53 -17.43 12.21
C SER A 183 -6.70 -16.46 12.21
N GLY A 184 -6.65 -15.47 13.12
CA GLY A 184 -7.58 -14.35 13.11
C GLY A 184 -7.47 -13.53 11.82
N TRP A 185 -8.51 -12.73 11.54
CA TRP A 185 -8.45 -11.75 10.48
C TRP A 185 -7.49 -10.63 10.86
N ILE A 186 -6.60 -10.26 9.94
CA ILE A 186 -5.67 -9.14 10.12
C ILE A 186 -5.96 -8.01 9.12
N ASN A 187 -5.52 -6.81 9.45
CA ASN A 187 -5.59 -5.64 8.57
C ASN A 187 -4.73 -5.87 7.33
N ALA A 188 -5.35 -5.87 6.16
CA ALA A 188 -4.68 -6.01 4.87
C ALA A 188 -4.19 -4.69 4.26
N GLY A 189 -4.51 -3.56 4.89
CA GLY A 189 -4.00 -2.24 4.49
C GLY A 189 -4.78 -1.52 3.39
N PHE A 190 -5.75 -2.15 2.75
CA PHE A 190 -6.62 -1.48 1.76
C PHE A 190 -7.86 -0.95 2.46
N MET A 191 -8.05 0.37 2.46
CA MET A 191 -9.09 1.04 3.23
C MET A 191 -9.86 2.05 2.39
N VAL A 192 -11.11 2.31 2.80
CA VAL A 192 -11.88 3.49 2.38
C VAL A 192 -12.21 4.30 3.63
N LEU A 193 -11.88 5.57 3.58
CA LEU A 193 -11.96 6.47 4.72
C LEU A 193 -12.75 7.73 4.36
N GLU A 194 -13.64 8.16 5.25
CA GLU A 194 -14.23 9.49 5.20
C GLU A 194 -13.23 10.53 5.73
N PRO A 195 -13.21 11.77 5.22
CA PRO A 195 -12.30 12.82 5.72
C PRO A 195 -12.38 13.06 7.23
N LYS A 196 -13.54 12.84 7.83
CA LYS A 196 -13.75 12.96 9.29
C LYS A 196 -12.87 12.04 10.14
N VAL A 197 -12.28 10.99 9.57
CA VAL A 197 -11.32 10.15 10.33
C VAL A 197 -10.08 10.94 10.75
N LEU A 198 -9.77 12.06 10.08
CA LEU A 198 -8.64 12.92 10.42
C LEU A 198 -8.85 13.67 11.75
N ASP A 199 -10.10 13.79 12.23
CA ASP A 199 -10.43 14.42 13.52
C ASP A 199 -10.00 13.54 14.71
N TYR A 200 -9.83 12.23 14.49
CA TYR A 200 -9.33 11.28 15.48
C TYR A 200 -7.80 11.33 15.65
N ILE A 201 -7.10 12.07 14.81
CA ILE A 201 -5.64 12.18 14.84
C ILE A 201 -5.26 13.51 15.51
N LYS A 202 -4.57 13.43 16.65
CA LYS A 202 -4.19 14.63 17.44
C LYS A 202 -2.96 15.32 16.83
N ASP A 203 -1.90 14.57 16.62
CA ASP A 203 -0.59 15.08 16.20
C ASP A 203 0.24 14.06 15.41
N ASP A 204 1.49 14.39 15.14
CA ASP A 204 2.43 13.60 14.33
C ASP A 204 2.88 12.29 15.00
N THR A 205 2.73 12.14 16.31
CA THR A 205 3.16 10.95 17.06
C THR A 205 2.12 9.84 17.05
N VAL A 206 0.93 10.11 16.51
CA VAL A 206 -0.18 9.17 16.51
C VAL A 206 -0.01 8.14 15.39
N MET A 207 -0.04 6.87 15.77
CA MET A 207 -0.21 5.75 14.83
C MET A 207 -1.70 5.59 14.52
N PHE A 208 -2.07 5.63 13.23
CA PHE A 208 -3.47 5.49 12.81
C PHE A 208 -4.09 4.16 13.23
N GLU A 209 -3.27 3.11 13.24
CA GLU A 209 -3.63 1.73 13.59
C GLU A 209 -3.91 1.50 15.08
N ARG A 210 -3.63 2.47 15.93
CA ARG A 210 -3.86 2.41 17.39
C ARG A 210 -5.06 3.24 17.81
N GLU A 211 -4.84 4.30 18.60
CA GLU A 211 -5.91 5.11 19.20
C GLU A 211 -7.02 5.50 18.19
N PRO A 212 -6.73 6.02 16.98
CA PRO A 212 -7.79 6.38 16.03
C PRO A 212 -8.64 5.20 15.59
N MET A 213 -8.04 4.08 15.18
CA MET A 213 -8.80 2.89 14.77
C MET A 213 -9.54 2.24 15.93
N GLU A 214 -8.94 2.19 17.13
CA GLU A 214 -9.59 1.67 18.33
C GLU A 214 -10.80 2.51 18.72
N GLN A 215 -10.70 3.84 18.61
CA GLN A 215 -11.80 4.74 18.89
C GLN A 215 -12.92 4.59 17.85
N LEU A 216 -12.59 4.56 16.54
CA LEU A 216 -13.55 4.28 15.48
C LEU A 216 -14.27 2.95 15.67
N ALA A 217 -13.57 1.92 16.15
CA ALA A 217 -14.17 0.62 16.46
C ALA A 217 -15.13 0.70 17.66
N ARG A 218 -14.72 1.36 18.75
CA ARG A 218 -15.58 1.57 19.94
C ARG A 218 -16.85 2.35 19.61
N GLU A 219 -16.76 3.30 18.70
CA GLU A 219 -17.89 4.12 18.25
C GLU A 219 -18.75 3.46 17.16
N GLY A 220 -18.39 2.22 16.76
CA GLY A 220 -19.08 1.50 15.69
C GLY A 220 -18.93 2.15 14.31
N GLN A 221 -17.85 2.92 14.10
CA GLN A 221 -17.56 3.64 12.87
C GLN A 221 -16.53 2.93 11.99
N LEU A 222 -16.00 1.79 12.42
CA LEU A 222 -15.06 0.95 11.66
C LEU A 222 -15.75 -0.33 11.20
N MET A 223 -15.72 -0.60 9.90
CA MET A 223 -16.24 -1.82 9.29
C MET A 223 -15.13 -2.62 8.63
N CYS A 224 -15.32 -3.94 8.56
CA CYS A 224 -14.36 -4.86 7.96
C CYS A 224 -14.95 -5.52 6.71
N CYS A 225 -14.25 -5.42 5.59
CA CYS A 225 -14.52 -6.15 4.36
C CYS A 225 -13.55 -7.34 4.26
N LYS A 226 -14.07 -8.56 4.38
CA LYS A 226 -13.26 -9.79 4.32
C LYS A 226 -12.81 -10.07 2.90
N HIS A 227 -11.51 -10.24 2.70
CA HIS A 227 -10.90 -10.62 1.43
C HIS A 227 -10.30 -12.02 1.56
N ASN A 228 -10.72 -12.93 0.68
CA ASN A 228 -10.26 -14.32 0.67
C ASN A 228 -9.29 -14.62 -0.48
N GLY A 229 -8.91 -13.59 -1.25
CA GLY A 229 -7.96 -13.69 -2.35
C GLY A 229 -6.51 -13.51 -1.89
N PHE A 230 -5.67 -13.16 -2.84
CA PHE A 230 -4.24 -12.97 -2.61
C PHE A 230 -3.96 -11.65 -1.86
N TRP A 231 -3.06 -11.73 -0.90
CA TRP A 231 -2.47 -10.60 -0.23
C TRP A 231 -1.04 -10.93 0.24
N GLN A 232 -0.09 -10.05 -0.01
CA GLN A 232 1.28 -10.20 0.45
C GLN A 232 1.91 -8.85 0.73
N CYS A 233 2.43 -8.64 1.95
CA CYS A 233 3.35 -7.53 2.24
C CYS A 233 4.79 -7.95 1.95
N MET A 234 5.62 -6.99 1.54
CA MET A 234 7.05 -7.19 1.28
C MET A 234 7.88 -6.72 2.48
N ASP A 235 7.84 -7.46 3.58
CA ASP A 235 8.51 -7.07 4.82
C ASP A 235 9.97 -7.55 4.92
N THR A 236 10.29 -8.64 4.26
CA THR A 236 11.60 -9.30 4.29
C THR A 236 12.11 -9.58 2.88
N LEU A 237 13.41 -9.90 2.75
CA LEU A 237 13.99 -10.32 1.46
C LEU A 237 13.27 -11.54 0.90
N ARG A 238 12.89 -12.50 1.75
CA ARG A 238 12.10 -13.67 1.36
C ARG A 238 10.74 -13.29 0.76
N ASP A 239 10.09 -12.28 1.30
CA ASP A 239 8.81 -11.79 0.74
C ASP A 239 9.03 -11.18 -0.66
N LYS A 240 10.12 -10.41 -0.84
CA LYS A 240 10.52 -9.87 -2.15
C LYS A 240 10.77 -11.01 -3.15
N GLU A 241 11.59 -12.00 -2.80
CA GLU A 241 11.90 -13.15 -3.67
C GLU A 241 10.63 -13.91 -4.07
N ARG A 242 9.67 -14.08 -3.15
CA ARG A 242 8.38 -14.72 -3.43
C ARG A 242 7.58 -13.90 -4.45
N LEU A 243 7.48 -12.58 -4.26
CA LEU A 243 6.78 -11.69 -5.19
C LEU A 243 7.46 -11.65 -6.56
N GLU A 244 8.79 -11.58 -6.60
CA GLU A 244 9.59 -11.62 -7.82
C GLU A 244 9.36 -12.91 -8.60
N LYS A 245 9.34 -14.06 -7.91
CA LYS A 245 9.05 -15.36 -8.52
C LYS A 245 7.66 -15.39 -9.14
N LEU A 246 6.62 -14.96 -8.41
CA LEU A 246 5.25 -14.93 -8.93
C LEU A 246 5.13 -14.02 -10.17
N TRP A 247 5.87 -12.92 -10.20
CA TRP A 247 5.89 -12.03 -11.35
C TRP A 247 6.57 -12.66 -12.56
N ASN A 248 7.76 -13.23 -12.38
CA ASN A 248 8.55 -13.87 -13.44
C ASN A 248 7.86 -15.12 -14.02
N ASP A 249 7.15 -15.88 -13.17
CA ASP A 249 6.36 -17.04 -13.59
C ASP A 249 5.02 -16.64 -14.27
N CYS A 250 4.74 -15.33 -14.45
CA CYS A 250 3.49 -14.79 -14.97
C CYS A 250 2.23 -15.24 -14.19
N THR A 251 2.39 -15.55 -12.90
CA THR A 251 1.32 -16.03 -12.00
C THR A 251 0.98 -15.04 -10.89
N ALA A 252 1.42 -13.79 -10.99
CA ALA A 252 1.20 -12.74 -10.01
C ALA A 252 -0.30 -12.41 -9.86
N PRO A 253 -0.98 -12.80 -8.76
CA PRO A 253 -2.42 -12.64 -8.64
C PRO A 253 -2.86 -11.17 -8.57
N TRP A 254 -1.99 -10.29 -8.08
CA TRP A 254 -2.26 -8.85 -8.01
C TRP A 254 -2.17 -8.14 -9.36
N LYS A 255 -1.64 -8.79 -10.41
CA LYS A 255 -1.63 -8.25 -11.79
C LYS A 255 -3.00 -8.43 -12.43
N VAL A 256 -3.99 -7.69 -11.94
CA VAL A 256 -5.39 -7.74 -12.42
C VAL A 256 -5.63 -6.91 -13.68
N TRP A 257 -4.66 -6.08 -14.07
CA TRP A 257 -4.72 -5.25 -15.27
C TRP A 257 -4.16 -5.97 -16.50
N SER A 258 -4.71 -5.65 -17.67
CA SER A 258 -4.12 -6.02 -18.98
C SER A 258 -2.99 -5.06 -19.35
N GLU A 259 -2.09 -5.51 -20.19
CA GLU A 259 -1.03 -4.66 -20.78
C GLU A 259 -1.59 -3.61 -21.73
#